data_4bc29d53cf3b9cb499cf41ca6317a51f
#
_entry.id   4bc29d53cf3b9cb499cf41ca6317a51f
#
_cell.length_a   1.000
_cell.length_b   1.000
_cell.length_c   1.000
_cell.angle_alpha   90.00
_cell.angle_beta   90.00
_cell.angle_gamma   90.00
#
_symmetry.space_group_name_H-M   'P 1'
#
loop_
_entity.id
_entity.type
_entity.pdbx_description
1 polymer ?
#
loop_
_entity_poly.entity_id
_entity_poly.type
_entity_poly.pdbx_seq_one_letter_code
_entity_poly.pdbx_strand_id
1 'polypeptide(L)'
;MATTAAEQCLDRAFVHREKVSMLAVASTQGDLPAPGMASMVQAELELPEIEILTTHGICSSSIMALKAVWNSLRLEEHEAALVVSSELASRLLKKQRYEAATTSTFAAKRIDFSTEFLRWMLSDGAGALLLQNKPAPKGFSLRIDWIRGFSHAHALPTCMSVGSAGRPEDTRTWQD
;
A
#
# COMPACT_ATOMS: atom_id res chain seq x y z
N MET A 1 2.45 -11.31 3.54
CA MET A 1 2.71 -10.94 2.13
C MET A 1 3.73 -9.80 2.03
N ALA A 2 3.52 -8.65 2.66
CA ALA A 2 4.47 -7.54 2.63
C ALA A 2 5.88 -7.97 3.04
N THR A 3 6.01 -8.62 4.18
CA THR A 3 7.27 -9.15 4.72
C THR A 3 7.95 -10.11 3.76
N THR A 4 7.21 -11.08 3.23
CA THR A 4 7.76 -12.04 2.26
C THR A 4 8.26 -11.35 0.99
N ALA A 5 7.56 -10.33 0.48
CA ALA A 5 8.01 -9.56 -0.68
C ALA A 5 9.29 -8.79 -0.38
N ALA A 6 9.41 -8.23 0.83
CA ALA A 6 10.59 -7.51 1.30
C ALA A 6 11.81 -8.43 1.43
N GLU A 7 11.65 -9.59 2.07
CA GLU A 7 12.68 -10.61 2.21
C GLU A 7 13.22 -11.05 0.84
N GLN A 8 12.31 -11.43 -0.06
CA GLN A 8 12.69 -11.82 -1.42
C GLN A 8 13.41 -10.70 -2.18
N CYS A 9 13.04 -9.44 -1.94
CA CYS A 9 13.71 -8.29 -2.54
C CYS A 9 15.15 -8.16 -2.04
N LEU A 10 15.37 -8.24 -0.73
CA LEU A 10 16.69 -8.16 -0.11
C LEU A 10 17.59 -9.33 -0.55
N ASP A 11 17.04 -10.54 -0.56
CA ASP A 11 17.77 -11.75 -0.99
C ASP A 11 18.23 -11.63 -2.45
N ARG A 12 17.35 -11.19 -3.36
CA ARG A 12 17.68 -11.01 -4.78
C ARG A 12 18.66 -9.88 -5.02
N ALA A 13 18.66 -8.86 -4.17
CA ALA A 13 19.59 -7.75 -4.23
C ALA A 13 20.94 -8.07 -3.57
N PHE A 14 21.05 -9.19 -2.85
CA PHE A 14 22.21 -9.54 -2.02
C PHE A 14 22.56 -8.45 -1.02
N VAL A 15 21.53 -7.81 -0.44
CA VAL A 15 21.68 -6.75 0.56
C VAL A 15 21.21 -7.26 1.90
N HIS A 16 22.09 -7.18 2.89
CA HIS A 16 21.76 -7.50 4.28
C HIS A 16 20.81 -6.47 4.88
N ARG A 17 19.88 -6.93 5.70
CA ARG A 17 18.85 -6.12 6.35
C ARG A 17 19.41 -4.93 7.15
N GLU A 18 20.59 -5.09 7.76
CA GLU A 18 21.27 -4.05 8.53
C GLU A 18 21.75 -2.85 7.69
N LYS A 19 21.74 -2.99 6.36
CA LYS A 19 22.05 -1.90 5.42
C LYS A 19 20.84 -1.03 5.09
N VAL A 20 19.65 -1.50 5.40
CA VAL A 20 18.43 -0.73 5.20
C VAL A 20 18.30 0.28 6.32
N SER A 21 18.26 1.56 5.99
CA SER A 21 18.12 2.66 6.96
C SER A 21 16.76 3.35 6.91
N MET A 22 15.93 3.01 5.90
CA MET A 22 14.56 3.51 5.78
C MET A 22 13.64 2.44 5.19
N LEU A 23 12.43 2.32 5.76
CA LEU A 23 11.36 1.46 5.26
C LEU A 23 10.09 2.28 5.00
N ALA A 24 9.61 2.29 3.79
CA ALA A 24 8.30 2.83 3.45
C ALA A 24 7.33 1.71 3.07
N VAL A 25 6.19 1.65 3.71
CA VAL A 25 5.14 0.66 3.42
C VAL A 25 3.87 1.35 2.99
N ALA A 26 3.33 0.91 1.87
CA ALA A 26 2.13 1.44 1.23
C ALA A 26 1.01 0.40 1.20
N SER A 27 -0.20 0.81 1.56
CA SER A 27 -1.40 0.01 1.44
C SER A 27 -2.64 0.90 1.35
N THR A 28 -3.67 0.45 0.68
CA THR A 28 -4.98 1.10 0.73
C THR A 28 -5.58 0.97 2.12
N GLN A 29 -5.45 -0.20 2.72
CA GLN A 29 -5.92 -0.50 4.06
C GLN A 29 -4.93 -1.42 4.76
N GLY A 30 -4.30 -0.93 5.81
CA GLY A 30 -3.44 -1.74 6.67
C GLY A 30 -4.22 -2.82 7.44
N ASP A 31 -3.50 -3.76 8.04
CA ASP A 31 -4.10 -4.82 8.86
C ASP A 31 -4.77 -4.27 10.12
N LEU A 32 -4.22 -3.19 10.64
CA LEU A 32 -4.76 -2.44 11.78
C LEU A 32 -4.87 -0.95 11.43
N PRO A 33 -5.83 -0.23 12.02
CA PRO A 33 -5.89 1.23 11.93
C PRO A 33 -4.64 1.92 12.48
N ALA A 34 -4.08 1.35 13.55
CA ALA A 34 -2.87 1.78 14.23
C ALA A 34 -2.23 0.59 14.97
N PRO A 35 -0.90 0.53 15.07
CA PRO A 35 0.09 1.42 14.46
C PRO A 35 0.12 1.33 12.93
N GLY A 36 0.86 2.25 12.29
CA GLY A 36 1.07 2.19 10.84
C GLY A 36 1.70 0.88 10.37
N MET A 37 1.35 0.44 9.18
CA MET A 37 1.78 -0.86 8.64
C MET A 37 3.30 -1.01 8.56
N ALA A 38 4.05 0.09 8.40
CA ALA A 38 5.51 0.05 8.38
C ALA A 38 6.10 -0.45 9.69
N SER A 39 5.52 -0.10 10.84
CA SER A 39 5.97 -0.60 12.16
C SER A 39 5.82 -2.11 12.28
N MET A 40 4.71 -2.65 11.78
CA MET A 40 4.46 -4.10 11.82
C MET A 40 5.42 -4.86 10.90
N VAL A 41 5.64 -4.34 9.70
CA VAL A 41 6.56 -4.94 8.73
C VAL A 41 8.01 -4.84 9.21
N GLN A 42 8.41 -3.70 9.82
CA GLN A 42 9.73 -3.56 10.44
C GLN A 42 9.98 -4.63 11.51
N ALA A 43 9.01 -4.80 12.41
CA ALA A 43 9.12 -5.77 13.49
C ALA A 43 9.23 -7.21 12.96
N GLU A 44 8.42 -7.57 11.98
CA GLU A 44 8.41 -8.92 11.40
C GLU A 44 9.68 -9.23 10.58
N LEU A 45 10.26 -8.19 9.95
CA LEU A 45 11.56 -8.30 9.24
C LEU A 45 12.75 -8.26 10.19
N GLU A 46 12.54 -8.01 11.48
CA GLU A 46 13.61 -7.82 12.46
C GLU A 46 14.63 -6.75 12.00
N LEU A 47 14.12 -5.67 11.37
CA LEU A 47 14.99 -4.56 10.99
C LEU A 47 15.43 -3.78 12.22
N PRO A 48 16.69 -3.29 12.25
CA PRO A 48 17.20 -2.50 13.37
C PRO A 48 16.45 -1.17 13.53
N GLU A 49 16.96 -0.27 14.34
CA GLU A 49 16.47 1.10 14.43
C GLU A 49 16.64 1.81 13.08
N ILE A 50 15.52 2.14 12.44
CA ILE A 50 15.47 2.77 11.10
C ILE A 50 14.36 3.80 11.04
N GLU A 51 14.42 4.69 10.05
CA GLU A 51 13.29 5.54 9.73
C GLU A 51 12.18 4.74 9.04
N ILE A 52 10.92 4.98 9.45
CA ILE A 52 9.77 4.30 8.86
C ILE A 52 8.72 5.30 8.36
N LEU A 53 8.08 4.96 7.25
CA LEU A 53 6.98 5.72 6.66
C LEU A 53 5.85 4.78 6.28
N THR A 54 4.64 5.07 6.74
CA THR A 54 3.43 4.43 6.22
C THR A 54 2.71 5.42 5.32
N THR A 55 2.48 5.04 4.07
CA THR A 55 1.61 5.77 3.15
C THR A 55 0.28 5.06 3.00
N HIS A 56 -0.78 5.86 3.00
CA HIS A 56 -2.15 5.40 2.98
C HIS A 56 -2.92 6.12 1.88
N GLY A 57 -3.78 5.41 1.19
CA GLY A 57 -4.55 5.95 0.07
C GLY A 57 -4.93 4.82 -0.89
N ILE A 58 -5.52 5.16 -2.02
CA ILE A 58 -5.85 4.17 -3.05
C ILE A 58 -4.57 3.84 -3.86
N CYS A 59 -4.69 3.54 -5.13
CA CYS A 59 -3.60 3.04 -5.98
C CYS A 59 -2.32 3.90 -6.03
N SER A 60 -2.39 5.19 -5.72
CA SER A 60 -1.22 6.08 -5.76
C SER A 60 -0.32 5.98 -4.53
N SER A 61 -0.75 5.30 -3.46
CA SER A 61 0.00 5.25 -2.19
C SER A 61 1.42 4.68 -2.37
N SER A 62 1.58 3.65 -3.19
CA SER A 62 2.89 3.05 -3.47
C SER A 62 3.85 3.99 -4.21
N ILE A 63 3.34 4.76 -5.16
CA ILE A 63 4.16 5.76 -5.88
C ILE A 63 4.53 6.93 -4.96
N MET A 64 3.65 7.29 -4.02
CA MET A 64 3.96 8.31 -3.01
C MET A 64 5.03 7.84 -2.04
N ALA A 65 4.97 6.58 -1.58
CA ALA A 65 6.02 5.95 -0.78
C ALA A 65 7.36 5.95 -1.54
N LEU A 66 7.33 5.50 -2.80
CA LEU A 66 8.51 5.49 -3.66
C LEU A 66 9.11 6.88 -3.83
N LYS A 67 8.28 7.91 -4.03
CA LYS A 67 8.73 9.30 -4.15
C LYS A 67 9.35 9.83 -2.86
N ALA A 68 8.78 9.52 -1.71
CA ALA A 68 9.33 9.93 -0.42
C ALA A 68 10.74 9.34 -0.22
N VAL A 69 10.87 8.03 -0.39
CA VAL A 69 12.16 7.32 -0.30
C VAL A 69 13.18 7.84 -1.31
N TRP A 70 12.76 8.03 -2.57
CA TRP A 70 13.63 8.58 -3.62
C TRP A 70 14.14 9.98 -3.29
N ASN A 71 13.31 10.85 -2.69
CA ASN A 71 13.72 12.17 -2.25
C ASN A 71 14.76 12.10 -1.13
N SER A 72 14.54 11.23 -0.13
CA SER A 72 15.44 11.05 1.02
C SER A 72 16.82 10.52 0.58
N LEU A 73 16.84 9.57 -0.35
CA LEU A 73 18.09 9.08 -0.95
C LEU A 73 18.82 10.16 -1.76
N ARG A 74 18.09 11.03 -2.47
CA ARG A 74 18.69 12.15 -3.19
C ARG A 74 19.25 13.25 -2.30
N LEU A 75 18.67 13.40 -1.10
CA LEU A 75 19.17 14.31 -0.07
C LEU A 75 20.32 13.68 0.75
N GLU A 76 20.71 12.46 0.42
CA GLU A 76 21.76 11.70 1.09
C GLU A 76 21.49 11.45 2.59
N GLU A 77 20.20 11.51 3.01
CA GLU A 77 19.79 11.17 4.37
C GLU A 77 19.92 9.67 4.64
N HIS A 78 19.78 8.85 3.57
CA HIS A 78 19.88 7.40 3.60
C HIS A 78 20.73 6.88 2.43
N GLU A 79 21.38 5.74 2.61
CA GLU A 79 22.12 5.05 1.53
C GLU A 79 21.29 3.95 0.86
N ALA A 80 20.46 3.27 1.63
CA ALA A 80 19.62 2.18 1.16
C ALA A 80 18.26 2.20 1.86
N ALA A 81 17.21 2.07 1.10
CA ALA A 81 15.86 2.09 1.61
C ALA A 81 14.96 1.07 0.90
N LEU A 82 14.00 0.54 1.63
CA LEU A 82 13.04 -0.45 1.14
C LEU A 82 11.66 0.19 0.99
N VAL A 83 11.06 0.01 -0.17
CA VAL A 83 9.66 0.38 -0.42
C VAL A 83 8.86 -0.89 -0.61
N VAL A 84 7.82 -1.06 0.18
CA VAL A 84 6.95 -2.25 0.14
C VAL A 84 5.51 -1.81 -0.10
N SER A 85 4.85 -2.45 -1.04
CA SER A 85 3.41 -2.28 -1.25
C SER A 85 2.70 -3.60 -1.05
N SER A 86 1.58 -3.59 -0.34
CA SER A 86 0.80 -4.80 -0.12
C SER A 86 -0.68 -4.47 -0.05
N GLU A 87 -1.49 -5.24 -0.77
CA GLU A 87 -2.93 -5.12 -0.80
C GLU A 87 -3.59 -6.47 -0.50
N LEU A 88 -4.64 -6.45 0.31
CA LEU A 88 -5.47 -7.60 0.65
C LEU A 88 -6.94 -7.30 0.33
N ALA A 89 -7.21 -7.04 -0.94
CA ALA A 89 -8.53 -6.65 -1.45
C ALA A 89 -9.61 -7.71 -1.16
N SER A 90 -9.24 -8.99 -1.19
CA SER A 90 -10.16 -10.11 -0.87
C SER A 90 -10.78 -10.00 0.52
N ARG A 91 -10.11 -9.32 1.47
CA ARG A 91 -10.63 -9.07 2.81
C ARG A 91 -11.92 -8.24 2.78
N LEU A 92 -12.01 -7.25 1.88
CA LEU A 92 -13.17 -6.39 1.69
C LEU A 92 -14.22 -7.00 0.76
N LEU A 93 -13.77 -7.80 -0.21
CA LEU A 93 -14.60 -8.30 -1.32
C LEU A 93 -15.14 -9.72 -1.08
N LYS A 94 -15.26 -10.15 0.20
CA LYS A 94 -15.82 -11.45 0.54
C LYS A 94 -17.31 -11.52 0.21
N LYS A 95 -17.74 -12.65 -0.37
CA LYS A 95 -19.13 -12.93 -0.77
C LYS A 95 -20.15 -12.66 0.36
N GLN A 96 -19.81 -13.06 1.60
CA GLN A 96 -20.67 -12.91 2.76
C GLN A 96 -21.07 -11.46 3.07
N ARG A 97 -20.22 -10.49 2.75
CA ARG A 97 -20.52 -9.06 2.94
C ARG A 97 -21.59 -8.57 1.96
N TYR A 98 -21.68 -9.18 0.81
CA TYR A 98 -22.69 -8.85 -0.21
C TYR A 98 -23.99 -9.60 0.01
N GLU A 99 -23.96 -10.82 0.53
CA GLU A 99 -25.15 -11.61 0.87
C GLU A 99 -25.93 -10.99 2.05
N ALA A 100 -25.25 -10.48 3.06
CA ALA A 100 -25.88 -9.80 4.19
C ALA A 100 -26.65 -8.52 3.76
N ALA A 101 -26.18 -7.83 2.73
CA ALA A 101 -26.86 -6.66 2.18
C ALA A 101 -28.11 -7.01 1.34
N THR A 102 -28.26 -8.29 0.90
CA THR A 102 -29.38 -8.75 0.08
C THR A 102 -30.54 -9.34 0.88
N THR A 103 -30.41 -9.55 2.17
CA THR A 103 -31.43 -10.19 3.02
C THR A 103 -32.58 -9.29 3.47
N SER A 104 -32.59 -8.00 3.14
CA SER A 104 -33.71 -7.13 3.40
C SER A 104 -34.61 -6.94 2.18
N THR A 105 -35.74 -7.68 2.18
CA THR A 105 -37.00 -7.49 1.44
C THR A 105 -37.00 -7.53 -0.10
N PHE A 106 -37.63 -8.57 -0.62
CA PHE A 106 -38.45 -8.68 -1.86
C PHE A 106 -37.93 -8.22 -3.24
N ALA A 107 -36.67 -7.90 -3.42
CA ALA A 107 -36.07 -7.88 -4.74
C ALA A 107 -34.65 -8.44 -4.61
N ALA A 108 -34.34 -9.47 -5.36
CA ALA A 108 -32.95 -9.92 -5.52
C ALA A 108 -32.11 -8.69 -5.91
N LYS A 109 -31.51 -8.03 -4.93
CA LYS A 109 -30.68 -6.85 -5.18
C LYS A 109 -29.47 -7.34 -5.95
N ARG A 110 -29.52 -7.19 -7.25
CA ARG A 110 -28.35 -7.41 -8.11
C ARG A 110 -27.25 -6.50 -7.58
N ILE A 111 -26.10 -7.07 -7.34
CA ILE A 111 -24.88 -6.31 -7.09
C ILE A 111 -24.75 -5.34 -8.28
N ASP A 112 -24.54 -4.06 -8.01
CA ASP A 112 -24.42 -3.08 -9.06
C ASP A 112 -23.15 -3.29 -9.88
N PHE A 113 -23.11 -2.75 -11.08
CA PHE A 113 -21.98 -2.90 -12.00
C PHE A 113 -20.67 -2.36 -11.37
N SER A 114 -20.72 -1.27 -10.61
CA SER A 114 -19.56 -0.65 -9.99
C SER A 114 -18.92 -1.59 -8.98
N THR A 115 -19.73 -2.26 -8.19
CA THR A 115 -19.27 -3.23 -7.18
C THR A 115 -18.68 -4.48 -7.86
N GLU A 116 -19.35 -5.02 -8.90
CA GLU A 116 -18.81 -6.15 -9.65
C GLU A 116 -17.50 -5.79 -10.36
N PHE A 117 -17.40 -4.59 -10.92
CA PHE A 117 -16.18 -4.09 -11.54
C PHE A 117 -15.01 -4.02 -10.57
N LEU A 118 -15.23 -3.53 -9.34
CA LEU A 118 -14.20 -3.50 -8.29
C LEU A 118 -13.73 -4.91 -7.92
N ARG A 119 -14.64 -5.87 -7.81
CA ARG A 119 -14.31 -7.28 -7.52
C ARG A 119 -13.45 -7.91 -8.60
N TRP A 120 -13.62 -7.49 -9.84
CA TRP A 120 -12.82 -7.95 -10.97
C TRP A 120 -11.46 -7.30 -11.06
N MET A 121 -11.39 -6.01 -10.73
CA MET A 121 -10.20 -5.20 -10.92
C MET A 121 -9.19 -5.35 -9.78
N LEU A 122 -9.66 -5.64 -8.55
CA LEU A 122 -8.82 -5.69 -7.36
C LEU A 122 -8.42 -7.12 -7.02
N SER A 123 -7.17 -7.30 -6.60
CA SER A 123 -6.63 -8.60 -6.16
C SER A 123 -5.64 -8.41 -5.02
N ASP A 124 -5.38 -9.51 -4.32
CA ASP A 124 -4.34 -9.56 -3.31
C ASP A 124 -2.97 -9.59 -3.97
N GLY A 125 -2.02 -8.89 -3.38
CA GLY A 125 -0.66 -8.88 -3.89
C GLY A 125 0.28 -8.06 -3.03
N ALA A 126 1.57 -8.35 -3.16
CA ALA A 126 2.62 -7.55 -2.56
C ALA A 126 3.84 -7.47 -3.47
N GLY A 127 4.54 -6.35 -3.39
CA GLY A 127 5.80 -6.12 -4.09
C GLY A 127 6.73 -5.26 -3.26
N ALA A 128 8.03 -5.42 -3.49
CA ALA A 128 9.05 -4.61 -2.82
C ALA A 128 10.10 -4.14 -3.81
N LEU A 129 10.64 -2.96 -3.53
CA LEU A 129 11.75 -2.35 -4.26
C LEU A 129 12.83 -1.94 -3.27
N LEU A 130 14.07 -2.33 -3.54
CA LEU A 130 15.23 -1.78 -2.86
C LEU A 130 15.77 -0.61 -3.68
N LEU A 131 15.88 0.56 -3.04
CA LEU A 131 16.47 1.76 -3.62
C LEU A 131 17.80 2.05 -2.92
N GLN A 132 18.77 2.50 -3.70
CA GLN A 132 20.08 2.92 -3.21
C GLN A 132 20.50 4.21 -3.91
N ASN A 133 21.33 5.02 -3.25
CA ASN A 133 21.89 6.24 -3.85
C ASN A 133 23.04 5.95 -4.84
N LYS A 134 23.44 4.70 -4.98
CA LYS A 134 24.48 4.23 -5.91
C LYS A 134 23.97 3.01 -6.70
N PRO A 135 24.41 2.84 -7.94
CA PRO A 135 24.08 1.63 -8.69
C PRO A 135 24.63 0.37 -8.01
N ALA A 136 23.96 -0.75 -8.17
CA ALA A 136 24.46 -2.03 -7.69
C ALA A 136 25.84 -2.34 -8.31
N PRO A 137 26.78 -2.90 -7.53
CA PRO A 137 28.12 -3.20 -8.04
C PRO A 137 28.12 -4.33 -9.07
N LYS A 138 27.07 -5.13 -9.09
CA LYS A 138 26.86 -6.22 -10.05
C LYS A 138 25.38 -6.31 -10.42
N GLY A 139 25.12 -6.77 -11.64
CA GLY A 139 23.74 -6.96 -12.12
C GLY A 139 23.17 -5.71 -12.77
N PHE A 140 21.84 -5.63 -12.74
CA PHE A 140 21.08 -4.61 -13.43
C PHE A 140 20.53 -3.58 -12.43
N SER A 141 20.75 -2.30 -12.71
CA SER A 141 20.20 -1.19 -11.93
C SER A 141 19.41 -0.26 -12.82
N LEU A 142 18.27 0.19 -12.33
CA LEU A 142 17.48 1.24 -12.95
C LEU A 142 17.66 2.55 -12.19
N ARG A 143 17.87 3.63 -12.93
CA ARG A 143 17.87 4.97 -12.34
C ARG A 143 16.49 5.59 -12.47
N ILE A 144 16.00 6.15 -11.37
CA ILE A 144 14.78 6.94 -11.37
C ILE A 144 15.18 8.39 -11.68
N ASP A 145 14.78 8.90 -12.85
CA ASP A 145 15.12 10.27 -13.26
C ASP A 145 14.12 11.28 -12.69
N TRP A 146 12.83 10.92 -12.60
CA TRP A 146 11.79 11.76 -12.01
C TRP A 146 10.58 10.97 -11.56
N ILE A 147 9.88 11.49 -10.54
CA ILE A 147 8.57 11.02 -10.09
C ILE A 147 7.67 12.23 -9.91
N ARG A 148 6.51 12.24 -10.57
CA ARG A 148 5.50 13.31 -10.44
C ARG A 148 4.16 12.71 -10.08
N GLY A 149 3.46 13.32 -9.12
CA GLY A 149 2.09 12.99 -8.76
C GLY A 149 1.25 14.28 -8.82
N PHE A 150 0.05 14.18 -9.37
CA PHE A 150 -0.91 15.27 -9.43
C PHE A 150 -2.24 14.84 -8.85
N SER A 151 -2.89 15.71 -8.08
CA SER A 151 -4.25 15.55 -7.64
C SER A 151 -5.18 16.46 -8.42
N HIS A 152 -6.29 15.92 -8.88
CA HIS A 152 -7.37 16.66 -9.53
C HIS A 152 -8.62 16.75 -8.64
N ALA A 153 -8.49 16.49 -7.35
CA ALA A 153 -9.59 16.49 -6.38
C ALA A 153 -10.32 17.83 -6.26
N HIS A 154 -9.68 18.93 -6.70
CA HIS A 154 -10.31 20.26 -6.77
C HIS A 154 -11.35 20.39 -7.90
N ALA A 155 -11.28 19.53 -8.91
CA ALA A 155 -12.10 19.63 -10.12
C ALA A 155 -12.93 18.37 -10.40
N LEU A 156 -12.58 17.26 -9.81
CA LEU A 156 -13.23 15.97 -10.07
C LEU A 156 -13.75 15.35 -8.76
N PRO A 157 -14.92 14.71 -8.80
CA PRO A 157 -15.44 13.98 -7.64
C PRO A 157 -14.57 12.75 -7.35
N THR A 158 -14.64 12.28 -6.11
CA THR A 158 -14.03 11.01 -5.71
C THR A 158 -14.66 9.86 -6.52
N CYS A 159 -13.84 9.15 -7.28
CA CYS A 159 -14.30 8.04 -8.10
C CYS A 159 -14.13 6.67 -7.41
N MET A 160 -13.27 6.57 -6.41
CA MET A 160 -13.05 5.35 -5.64
C MET A 160 -12.75 5.70 -4.19
N SER A 161 -13.43 5.03 -3.26
CA SER A 161 -13.28 5.26 -1.82
C SER A 161 -13.49 3.97 -1.04
N VAL A 162 -12.93 3.91 0.15
CA VAL A 162 -13.15 2.86 1.16
C VAL A 162 -13.49 3.54 2.47
N GLY A 163 -14.59 3.13 3.09
CA GLY A 163 -15.08 3.69 4.35
C GLY A 163 -16.53 4.15 4.27
N SER A 164 -17.03 4.73 5.36
CA SER A 164 -18.39 5.30 5.37
C SER A 164 -18.46 6.52 4.45
N ALA A 165 -19.65 6.76 3.89
CA ALA A 165 -19.89 7.89 2.99
C ALA A 165 -19.80 9.28 3.68
N GLY A 166 -19.46 9.31 4.96
CA GLY A 166 -19.29 10.56 5.72
C GLY A 166 -20.59 11.31 5.97
N ARG A 167 -21.76 10.67 5.85
CA ARG A 167 -23.04 11.28 6.20
C ARG A 167 -23.18 11.32 7.72
N PRO A 168 -23.59 12.44 8.32
CA PRO A 168 -23.74 12.56 9.78
C PRO A 168 -24.64 11.51 10.40
N GLU A 169 -25.63 11.01 9.66
CA GLU A 169 -26.57 9.96 10.08
C GLU A 169 -26.01 8.52 9.90
N ASP A 170 -24.88 8.35 9.23
CA ASP A 170 -24.25 7.04 9.03
C ASP A 170 -23.41 6.68 10.25
N THR A 171 -23.96 5.86 11.13
CA THR A 171 -23.30 5.40 12.35
C THR A 171 -22.41 4.17 12.12
N ARG A 172 -22.34 3.67 10.89
CA ARG A 172 -21.46 2.54 10.55
C ARG A 172 -20.01 2.97 10.70
N THR A 173 -19.20 2.05 11.22
CA THR A 173 -17.76 2.25 11.25
C THR A 173 -17.18 1.93 9.86
N TRP A 174 -15.98 2.39 9.59
CA TRP A 174 -15.26 2.04 8.36
C TRP A 174 -14.97 0.53 8.24
N GLN A 175 -15.26 -0.26 9.28
CA GLN A 175 -15.14 -1.72 9.32
C GLN A 175 -16.42 -2.44 8.89
N ASP A 176 -17.56 -1.74 8.90
CA ASP A 176 -18.87 -2.27 8.51
C ASP A 176 -19.11 -2.12 6.99
#